data_08dde525fc4213e5b0c5cdb0b8065933
#
_entry.id   08dde525fc4213e5b0c5cdb0b8065933
#
_cell.length_a   1.000
_cell.length_b   1.000
_cell.length_c   1.000
_cell.angle_alpha   90.00
_cell.angle_beta   90.00
_cell.angle_gamma   90.00
#
_symmetry.space_group_name_H-M   'P 1'
#
loop_
_entity.id
_entity.type
_entity.pdbx_description
1 polymer ?
#
loop_
_entity_poly.entity_id
_entity_poly.type
_entity_poly.pdbx_seq_one_letter_code
_entity_poly.pdbx_strand_id
1 'polypeptide(L)'
;MKFIGTAWFKGRTAGLDGTAIRREVERFAHLLSAVGVAAVRVWCSYNPDLPDDSPWQSPERVVSPNEVTAFFDEAVRNRVWAYGDVWNRAGIDAPDGSFMFFLGNDKDLTLEANDSRLLDGMRSAWLDAGYEVSEWNS
;
A
#
# COMPACT_ATOMS: atom_id res chain seq x y z
N MET A 1 -2.56 -17.73 11.29
CA MET A 1 -1.53 -16.78 11.80
C MET A 1 -1.32 -15.70 10.76
N LYS A 2 -1.25 -14.46 11.19
CA LYS A 2 -0.89 -13.36 10.32
C LYS A 2 0.55 -12.95 10.56
N PHE A 3 1.27 -12.72 9.49
CA PHE A 3 2.60 -12.13 9.50
C PHE A 3 2.45 -10.64 9.22
N ILE A 4 2.99 -9.80 10.09
CA ILE A 4 2.82 -8.35 10.02
C ILE A 4 4.19 -7.69 9.98
N GLY A 5 4.41 -6.81 9.00
CA GLY A 5 5.63 -6.04 8.89
C GLY A 5 5.33 -4.58 8.59
N THR A 6 6.09 -3.68 9.17
CA THR A 6 5.97 -2.24 8.95
C THR A 6 7.33 -1.65 8.62
N ALA A 7 7.37 -0.79 7.61
CA ALA A 7 8.59 -0.15 7.12
C ALA A 7 8.53 1.38 7.29
N TRP A 8 9.64 1.96 7.72
CA TRP A 8 9.84 3.41 7.84
C TRP A 8 11.23 3.79 7.32
N PHE A 9 11.46 5.05 7.06
CA PHE A 9 12.82 5.55 6.98
C PHE A 9 13.55 5.32 8.31
N LYS A 10 14.84 5.13 8.21
CA LYS A 10 15.68 4.95 9.39
C LYS A 10 15.51 6.15 10.34
N GLY A 11 15.21 5.86 11.61
CA GLY A 11 14.95 6.87 12.62
C GLY A 11 13.49 7.30 12.75
N ARG A 12 12.60 6.83 11.88
CA ARG A 12 11.13 7.02 11.92
C ARG A 12 10.60 8.44 11.84
N THR A 13 11.38 9.44 12.22
CA THR A 13 10.89 10.83 12.31
C THR A 13 10.54 11.46 10.97
N ALA A 14 11.20 11.02 9.89
CA ALA A 14 10.98 11.57 8.56
C ALA A 14 9.84 10.90 7.80
N GLY A 15 9.49 9.65 8.16
CA GLY A 15 8.57 8.83 7.38
C GLY A 15 9.11 8.51 5.97
N LEU A 16 8.35 7.80 5.18
CA LEU A 16 8.69 7.53 3.77
C LEU A 16 8.15 8.66 2.90
N ASP A 17 8.94 9.17 1.95
CA ASP A 17 8.48 10.18 1.01
C ASP A 17 7.60 9.57 -0.10
N GLY A 18 6.93 10.43 -0.87
CA GLY A 18 6.00 9.98 -1.92
C GLY A 18 6.66 9.13 -2.99
N THR A 19 7.90 9.43 -3.37
CA THR A 19 8.63 8.66 -4.37
C THR A 19 8.95 7.25 -3.84
N ALA A 20 9.36 7.16 -2.59
CA ALA A 20 9.66 5.88 -1.95
C ALA A 20 8.38 5.03 -1.80
N ILE A 21 7.27 5.63 -1.38
CA ILE A 21 5.99 4.93 -1.24
C ILE A 21 5.51 4.40 -2.59
N ARG A 22 5.58 5.22 -3.65
CA ARG A 22 5.19 4.79 -4.99
C ARG A 22 6.03 3.59 -5.46
N ARG A 23 7.33 3.63 -5.22
CA ARG A 23 8.22 2.53 -5.56
C ARG A 23 7.83 1.24 -4.84
N GLU A 24 7.43 1.32 -3.57
CA GLU A 24 7.01 0.17 -2.79
C GLU A 24 5.64 -0.35 -3.21
N VAL A 25 4.74 0.49 -3.67
CA VAL A 25 3.48 0.08 -4.32
C VAL A 25 3.78 -0.74 -5.58
N GLU A 26 4.66 -0.25 -6.45
CA GLU A 26 5.09 -0.98 -7.65
C GLU A 26 5.71 -2.33 -7.29
N ARG A 27 6.59 -2.35 -6.30
CA ARG A 27 7.27 -3.56 -5.85
C ARG A 27 6.28 -4.61 -5.33
N PHE A 28 5.31 -4.18 -4.53
CA PHE A 28 4.28 -5.09 -4.01
C PHE A 28 3.41 -5.64 -5.14
N ALA A 29 3.03 -4.80 -6.10
CA ALA A 29 2.26 -5.24 -7.27
C ALA A 29 3.03 -6.30 -8.08
N HIS A 30 4.33 -6.12 -8.29
CA HIS A 30 5.17 -7.11 -8.96
C HIS A 30 5.23 -8.42 -8.18
N LEU A 31 5.37 -8.34 -6.86
CA LEU A 31 5.40 -9.53 -6.00
C LEU A 31 4.07 -10.30 -6.07
N LEU A 32 2.95 -9.60 -6.05
CA LEU A 32 1.62 -10.21 -6.19
C LEU A 32 1.50 -10.98 -7.50
N SER A 33 1.95 -10.40 -8.61
CA SER A 33 2.00 -11.10 -9.90
C SER A 33 2.89 -12.34 -9.84
N ALA A 34 4.04 -12.23 -9.21
CA ALA A 34 5.02 -13.33 -9.13
C ALA A 34 4.47 -14.51 -8.31
N VAL A 35 3.67 -14.28 -7.28
CA VAL A 35 3.06 -15.35 -6.48
C VAL A 35 1.71 -15.81 -7.02
N GLY A 36 1.26 -15.29 -8.17
CA GLY A 36 0.08 -15.77 -8.87
C GLY A 36 -1.25 -15.16 -8.42
N VAL A 37 -1.24 -14.00 -7.74
CA VAL A 37 -2.47 -13.29 -7.38
C VAL A 37 -3.11 -12.70 -8.64
N ALA A 38 -4.37 -13.03 -8.89
CA ALA A 38 -5.09 -12.62 -10.11
C ALA A 38 -5.77 -11.25 -9.95
N ALA A 39 -6.29 -10.94 -8.75
CA ALA A 39 -7.07 -9.73 -8.53
C ALA A 39 -6.86 -9.20 -7.11
N VAL A 40 -6.88 -7.90 -6.98
CA VAL A 40 -6.75 -7.19 -5.70
C VAL A 40 -7.78 -6.07 -5.62
N ARG A 41 -8.15 -5.70 -4.39
CA ARG A 41 -8.96 -4.52 -4.11
C ARG A 41 -8.02 -3.37 -3.80
N VAL A 42 -8.13 -2.29 -4.56
CA VAL A 42 -7.38 -1.04 -4.31
C VAL A 42 -8.35 0.04 -3.87
N TRP A 43 -7.94 0.86 -2.90
CA TRP A 43 -8.84 1.86 -2.31
C TRP A 43 -8.07 3.05 -1.75
N CYS A 44 -8.76 4.20 -1.71
CA CYS A 44 -8.35 5.36 -0.93
C CYS A 44 -9.47 5.69 0.04
N SER A 45 -9.15 6.31 1.17
CA SER A 45 -10.15 6.69 2.15
C SER A 45 -11.03 7.83 1.65
N TYR A 46 -12.18 7.99 2.31
CA TYR A 46 -13.13 9.07 2.04
C TYR A 46 -12.43 10.43 2.09
N ASN A 47 -12.69 11.27 1.09
CA ASN A 47 -12.18 12.65 1.02
C ASN A 47 -13.36 13.62 1.12
N PRO A 48 -13.56 14.29 2.26
CA PRO A 48 -14.67 15.22 2.45
C PRO A 48 -14.59 16.49 1.61
N ASP A 49 -13.43 16.81 1.05
CA ASP A 49 -13.22 18.00 0.21
C ASP A 49 -13.79 17.84 -1.20
N LEU A 50 -14.16 16.62 -1.58
CA LEU A 50 -14.75 16.34 -2.89
C LEU A 50 -16.27 16.36 -2.82
N PRO A 51 -16.96 16.71 -3.94
CA PRO A 51 -18.42 16.63 -4.01
C PRO A 51 -18.93 15.21 -3.74
N ASP A 52 -20.12 15.10 -3.14
CA ASP A 52 -20.72 13.82 -2.78
C ASP A 52 -20.97 12.90 -3.98
N ASP A 53 -21.15 13.47 -5.17
CA ASP A 53 -21.35 12.73 -6.41
C ASP A 53 -20.04 12.39 -7.14
N SER A 54 -18.88 12.78 -6.60
CA SER A 54 -17.60 12.45 -7.21
C SER A 54 -17.30 10.95 -7.09
N PRO A 55 -16.94 10.27 -8.19
CA PRO A 55 -16.51 8.87 -8.13
C PRO A 55 -15.21 8.69 -7.37
N TRP A 56 -14.51 9.79 -7.09
CA TRP A 56 -13.23 9.81 -6.38
C TRP A 56 -13.36 10.18 -4.89
N GLN A 57 -14.57 10.37 -4.38
CA GLN A 57 -14.75 10.71 -2.97
C GLN A 57 -14.32 9.59 -2.03
N SER A 58 -14.61 8.33 -2.39
CA SER A 58 -14.19 7.14 -1.66
C SER A 58 -13.89 6.02 -2.67
N PRO A 59 -12.82 6.17 -3.46
CA PRO A 59 -12.58 5.27 -4.58
C PRO A 59 -12.17 3.87 -4.12
N GLU A 60 -12.74 2.88 -4.77
CA GLU A 60 -12.45 1.48 -4.54
C GLU A 60 -12.65 0.71 -5.85
N ARG A 61 -11.70 -0.14 -6.21
CA ARG A 61 -11.80 -0.96 -7.42
C ARG A 61 -11.15 -2.32 -7.19
N VAL A 62 -11.63 -3.32 -7.92
CA VAL A 62 -10.96 -4.61 -8.05
C VAL A 62 -10.21 -4.61 -9.38
N VAL A 63 -8.91 -4.81 -9.33
CA VAL A 63 -8.00 -4.73 -10.48
C VAL A 63 -7.01 -5.89 -10.46
N SER A 64 -6.35 -6.12 -11.60
CA SER A 64 -5.20 -7.03 -11.62
C SER A 64 -3.96 -6.36 -11.02
N PRO A 65 -2.94 -7.10 -10.55
CA PRO A 65 -1.74 -6.49 -9.97
C PRO A 65 -1.05 -5.48 -10.88
N ASN A 66 -1.05 -5.68 -12.20
CA ASN A 66 -0.41 -4.74 -13.12
C ASN A 66 -1.19 -3.44 -13.34
N GLU A 67 -2.39 -3.31 -12.79
CA GLU A 67 -3.20 -2.10 -12.85
C GLU A 67 -3.17 -1.29 -11.54
N VAL A 68 -2.51 -1.81 -10.51
CA VAL A 68 -2.49 -1.19 -9.17
C VAL A 68 -1.88 0.22 -9.20
N THR A 69 -0.70 0.36 -9.79
CA THR A 69 -0.01 1.65 -9.84
C THR A 69 -0.81 2.67 -10.64
N ALA A 70 -1.45 2.25 -11.73
CA ALA A 70 -2.30 3.13 -12.54
C ALA A 70 -3.48 3.70 -11.74
N PHE A 71 -4.09 2.89 -10.88
CA PHE A 71 -5.17 3.36 -10.00
C PHE A 71 -4.69 4.49 -9.06
N PHE A 72 -3.56 4.28 -8.38
CA PHE A 72 -3.04 5.28 -7.46
C PHE A 72 -2.53 6.54 -8.18
N ASP A 73 -1.89 6.39 -9.33
CA ASP A 73 -1.46 7.53 -10.13
C ASP A 73 -2.67 8.36 -10.60
N GLU A 74 -3.78 7.71 -10.96
CA GLU A 74 -5.02 8.38 -11.32
C GLU A 74 -5.64 9.11 -10.12
N ALA A 75 -5.60 8.50 -8.93
CA ALA A 75 -6.04 9.16 -7.70
C ALA A 75 -5.23 10.43 -7.42
N VAL A 76 -3.93 10.40 -7.65
CA VAL A 76 -3.06 11.58 -7.52
C VAL A 76 -3.42 12.65 -8.53
N ARG A 77 -3.64 12.29 -9.80
CA ARG A 77 -4.05 13.24 -10.84
C ARG A 77 -5.39 13.92 -10.54
N ASN A 78 -6.30 13.19 -9.89
CA ASN A 78 -7.61 13.71 -9.51
C ASN A 78 -7.60 14.40 -8.14
N ARG A 79 -6.43 14.58 -7.53
CA ARG A 79 -6.24 15.27 -6.24
C ARG A 79 -7.00 14.64 -5.08
N VAL A 80 -7.24 13.34 -5.15
CA VAL A 80 -7.95 12.58 -4.13
C VAL A 80 -7.00 12.13 -3.04
N TRP A 81 -5.79 11.81 -3.44
CA TRP A 81 -4.78 11.21 -2.57
C TRP A 81 -3.38 11.49 -3.14
N ALA A 82 -2.37 11.41 -2.31
CA ALA A 82 -0.97 11.50 -2.71
C ALA A 82 -0.16 10.41 -2.00
N TYR A 83 0.89 9.95 -2.66
CA TYR A 83 1.73 8.86 -2.12
C TYR A 83 2.36 9.17 -0.75
N GLY A 84 2.57 10.40 -0.40
CA GLY A 84 3.08 10.80 0.91
C GLY A 84 2.03 11.47 1.79
N ASP A 85 0.75 11.23 1.53
CA ASP A 85 -0.35 11.86 2.24
C ASP A 85 -0.37 11.43 3.71
N VAL A 86 -0.40 12.40 4.63
CA VAL A 86 -0.45 12.14 6.07
C VAL A 86 -1.88 12.12 6.62
N TRP A 87 -2.86 12.54 5.81
CA TRP A 87 -4.26 12.68 6.24
C TRP A 87 -5.16 11.60 5.69
N ASN A 88 -4.89 11.13 4.47
CA ASN A 88 -5.73 10.17 3.78
C ASN A 88 -4.99 8.85 3.60
N ARG A 89 -5.66 7.77 3.93
CA ARG A 89 -5.12 6.41 3.86
C ARG A 89 -5.47 5.77 2.53
N ALA A 90 -4.71 4.75 2.19
CA ALA A 90 -4.96 3.94 1.02
C ALA A 90 -4.49 2.51 1.27
N GLY A 91 -4.91 1.58 0.44
CA GLY A 91 -4.51 0.20 0.61
C GLY A 91 -4.69 -0.67 -0.61
N ILE A 92 -4.07 -1.84 -0.52
CA ILE A 92 -4.15 -2.92 -1.50
C ILE A 92 -4.49 -4.18 -0.71
N ASP A 93 -5.69 -4.71 -0.89
CA ASP A 93 -6.17 -5.84 -0.10
C ASP A 93 -6.48 -7.03 -1.00
N ALA A 94 -6.34 -8.23 -0.44
CA ALA A 94 -6.95 -9.41 -1.07
C ALA A 94 -8.47 -9.35 -0.90
N PRO A 95 -9.26 -9.63 -1.96
CA PRO A 95 -10.72 -9.68 -1.81
C PRO A 95 -11.21 -10.68 -0.76
N ASP A 96 -10.45 -11.74 -0.50
CA ASP A 96 -10.75 -12.76 0.51
C ASP A 96 -10.17 -12.44 1.91
N GLY A 97 -9.51 -11.31 2.07
CA GLY A 97 -8.90 -10.90 3.33
C GLY A 97 -7.56 -11.55 3.66
N SER A 98 -6.97 -12.31 2.75
CA SER A 98 -5.72 -13.04 3.01
C SER A 98 -4.48 -12.16 3.14
N PHE A 99 -4.53 -10.93 2.66
CA PHE A 99 -3.50 -9.92 2.90
C PHE A 99 -4.08 -8.51 2.86
N MET A 100 -3.37 -7.57 3.48
CA MET A 100 -3.61 -6.14 3.37
C MET A 100 -2.27 -5.40 3.37
N PHE A 101 -2.04 -4.60 2.34
CA PHE A 101 -0.92 -3.69 2.25
C PHE A 101 -1.43 -2.28 2.47
N PHE A 102 -1.06 -1.68 3.59
CA PHE A 102 -1.64 -0.45 4.07
C PHE A 102 -0.66 0.71 3.91
N LEU A 103 -1.10 1.76 3.25
CA LEU A 103 -0.36 3.00 3.08
C LEU A 103 -0.87 3.95 4.16
N GLY A 104 -0.15 4.00 5.27
CA GLY A 104 -0.59 4.71 6.47
C GLY A 104 -0.45 6.22 6.37
N ASN A 105 -1.17 6.91 7.24
CA ASN A 105 -1.15 8.36 7.30
C ASN A 105 0.11 8.94 7.99
N ASP A 106 0.95 8.10 8.56
CA ASP A 106 2.24 8.49 9.14
C ASP A 106 3.41 8.26 8.17
N LYS A 107 3.10 8.10 6.90
CA LYS A 107 4.08 7.79 5.84
C LYS A 107 4.85 6.50 6.12
N ASP A 108 4.17 5.51 6.63
CA ASP A 108 4.67 4.17 6.81
C ASP A 108 3.97 3.21 5.87
N LEU A 109 4.52 2.01 5.75
CA LEU A 109 3.93 0.92 5.00
C LEU A 109 3.74 -0.25 5.94
N THR A 110 2.55 -0.82 5.98
CA THR A 110 2.28 -2.01 6.79
C THR A 110 1.70 -3.12 5.93
N LEU A 111 2.30 -4.28 5.98
CA LEU A 111 1.80 -5.48 5.31
C LEU A 111 1.37 -6.50 6.35
N GLU A 112 0.11 -6.93 6.25
CA GLU A 112 -0.42 -8.08 6.98
C GLU A 112 -0.71 -9.18 5.97
N ALA A 113 -0.25 -10.39 6.20
CA ALA A 113 -0.47 -11.49 5.28
C ALA A 113 -0.56 -12.84 6.00
N ASN A 114 -1.42 -13.72 5.49
CA ASN A 114 -1.48 -15.12 5.90
C ASN A 114 -0.34 -15.92 5.26
N ASP A 115 0.17 -15.48 4.11
CA ASP A 115 1.26 -16.10 3.38
C ASP A 115 2.57 -15.37 3.69
N SER A 116 3.49 -16.06 4.36
CA SER A 116 4.78 -15.48 4.74
C SER A 116 5.63 -15.06 3.54
N ARG A 117 5.41 -15.64 2.36
CA ARG A 117 6.17 -15.27 1.15
C ARG A 117 6.00 -13.80 0.78
N LEU A 118 4.81 -13.23 1.01
CA LEU A 118 4.54 -11.82 0.73
C LEU A 118 5.37 -10.92 1.65
N LEU A 119 5.37 -11.21 2.94
CA LEU A 119 6.16 -10.43 3.89
C LEU A 119 7.66 -10.63 3.66
N ASP A 120 8.11 -11.87 3.42
CA ASP A 120 9.52 -12.16 3.18
C ASP A 120 10.04 -11.40 1.96
N GLY A 121 9.28 -11.36 0.88
CA GLY A 121 9.64 -10.64 -0.33
C GLY A 121 9.76 -9.13 -0.11
N MET A 122 8.79 -8.54 0.59
CA MET A 122 8.82 -7.11 0.88
C MET A 122 9.90 -6.76 1.90
N ARG A 123 10.09 -7.58 2.94
CA ARG A 123 11.13 -7.37 3.95
C ARG A 123 12.52 -7.27 3.32
N SER A 124 12.87 -8.21 2.46
CA SER A 124 14.17 -8.19 1.79
C SER A 124 14.38 -6.88 1.03
N ALA A 125 13.37 -6.44 0.31
CA ALA A 125 13.41 -5.19 -0.45
C ALA A 125 13.50 -3.97 0.47
N TRP A 126 12.77 -3.95 1.57
CA TRP A 126 12.77 -2.85 2.53
C TRP A 126 14.13 -2.71 3.23
N LEU A 127 14.72 -3.84 3.63
CA LEU A 127 16.04 -3.85 4.25
C LEU A 127 17.12 -3.39 3.27
N ASP A 128 17.05 -3.84 2.01
CA ASP A 128 17.98 -3.42 0.96
C ASP A 128 17.86 -1.91 0.67
N ALA A 129 16.66 -1.36 0.79
CA ALA A 129 16.43 0.08 0.62
C ALA A 129 16.85 0.91 1.83
N GLY A 130 17.28 0.28 2.94
CA GLY A 130 17.72 0.95 4.14
C GLY A 130 16.58 1.38 5.08
N TYR A 131 15.38 0.83 4.92
CA TYR A 131 14.26 1.13 5.80
C TYR A 131 14.40 0.43 7.14
N GLU A 132 13.86 1.03 8.18
CA GLU A 132 13.68 0.36 9.48
C GLU A 132 12.44 -0.53 9.39
N VAL A 133 12.57 -1.80 9.73
CA VAL A 133 11.49 -2.78 9.63
C VAL A 133 11.20 -3.37 11.00
N SER A 134 9.91 -3.38 11.37
CA SER A 134 9.40 -4.10 12.53
C SER A 134 8.49 -5.22 12.09
N GLU A 135 8.59 -6.38 12.73
CA GLU A 135 7.78 -7.55 12.40
C GLU A 135 7.22 -8.20 13.65
N TRP A 136 6.03 -8.77 13.53
CA TRP A 136 5.41 -9.58 14.58
C TRP A 136 4.37 -10.53 13.98
N ASN A 137 3.93 -11.49 14.78
CA ASN A 137 2.89 -12.44 14.42
C ASN A 137 1.67 -12.26 15.33
N SER A 138 0.51 -12.61 14.81
CA SER A 138 -0.72 -12.64 15.60
C SER A 138 -1.45 -13.98 15.43
#